data_88b6ccf27a52754dfc400ecb7c0523cc
#
_entry.id   88b6ccf27a52754dfc400ecb7c0523cc
#
_cell.length_a   1.000
_cell.length_b   1.000
_cell.length_c   1.000
_cell.angle_alpha   90.00
_cell.angle_beta   90.00
_cell.angle_gamma   90.00
#
_symmetry.space_group_name_H-M   'P 1'
#
loop_
_entity.id
_entity.type
_entity.pdbx_description
1 polymer ?
#
loop_
_entity_poly.entity_id
_entity_poly.type
_entity_poly.pdbx_seq_one_letter_code
_entity_poly.pdbx_strand_id
1 'polypeptide(L)'
;MEFASVYHRTSEQMSYPLDEDRLIVNLKTGYDVEKVFIHYGDPFEAGILGGKEKWTGKREEIVHKKRLSHQIWWTTTLFPFYKRCKYFFELHTKDQVWYYFEDGFLTKEQFHMDGRMLQCFIVPWMNPADINRS
;
A
#
# COMPACT_ATOMS: atom_id res chain seq x y z
N MET A 1 16.55 4.35 7.03
CA MET A 1 15.43 4.91 6.27
C MET A 1 14.92 6.20 6.91
N GLU A 2 14.57 7.16 6.09
CA GLU A 2 13.99 8.42 6.58
C GLU A 2 12.49 8.27 6.81
N PHE A 3 12.11 7.81 7.98
CA PHE A 3 10.70 7.53 8.27
C PHE A 3 9.81 8.76 8.17
N ALA A 4 10.32 9.92 8.55
CA ALA A 4 9.53 11.15 8.48
C ALA A 4 9.18 11.58 7.05
N SER A 5 9.91 11.07 6.07
CA SER A 5 9.66 11.37 4.65
C SER A 5 8.67 10.41 4.01
N VAL A 6 8.35 9.30 4.67
CA VAL A 6 7.40 8.33 4.15
C VAL A 6 6.00 8.76 4.52
N TYR A 7 5.13 8.89 3.51
CA TYR A 7 3.79 9.39 3.74
C TYR A 7 2.79 8.75 2.77
N HIS A 8 1.70 8.27 3.32
CA HIS A 8 0.56 7.78 2.57
C HIS A 8 -0.72 7.93 3.41
N ARG A 9 -1.80 8.29 2.75
CA ARG A 9 -3.14 8.33 3.34
C ARG A 9 -4.12 7.62 2.42
N THR A 10 -5.19 7.10 3.00
CA THR A 10 -6.22 6.38 2.25
C THR A 10 -7.30 7.30 1.70
N SER A 11 -6.97 8.55 1.47
CA SER A 11 -7.92 9.56 1.01
C SER A 11 -7.27 10.59 0.11
N GLU A 12 -8.08 11.40 -0.54
CA GLU A 12 -7.68 12.53 -1.37
C GLU A 12 -6.76 12.10 -2.51
N GLN A 13 -5.62 12.78 -2.65
CA GLN A 13 -4.68 12.56 -3.73
C GLN A 13 -3.84 11.30 -3.55
N MET A 14 -3.84 10.72 -2.37
CA MET A 14 -2.98 9.58 -2.08
C MET A 14 -3.63 8.25 -2.44
N SER A 15 -4.95 8.19 -2.42
CA SER A 15 -5.68 6.98 -2.77
C SER A 15 -7.08 7.36 -3.24
N TYR A 16 -7.37 7.09 -4.51
CA TYR A 16 -8.66 7.46 -5.07
C TYR A 16 -9.04 6.57 -6.26
N PRO A 17 -10.36 6.31 -6.46
CA PRO A 17 -10.79 5.58 -7.63
C PRO A 17 -10.68 6.45 -8.88
N LEU A 18 -10.10 5.88 -9.92
CA LEU A 18 -10.00 6.56 -11.21
C LEU A 18 -11.26 6.29 -12.05
N ASP A 19 -11.74 5.05 -12.02
CA ASP A 19 -12.95 4.63 -12.70
C ASP A 19 -13.49 3.35 -12.03
N GLU A 20 -14.34 2.60 -12.74
CA GLU A 20 -14.97 1.38 -12.21
C GLU A 20 -13.97 0.31 -11.80
N ASP A 21 -12.83 0.24 -12.48
CA ASP A 21 -11.90 -0.86 -12.36
C ASP A 21 -10.56 -0.47 -11.78
N ARG A 22 -10.26 0.83 -11.65
CA ARG A 22 -8.92 1.28 -11.31
C ARG A 22 -8.88 2.15 -10.06
N LEU A 23 -7.96 1.81 -9.18
CA LEU A 23 -7.67 2.58 -7.98
C LEU A 23 -6.25 3.14 -8.09
N ILE A 24 -6.11 4.45 -7.97
CA ILE A 24 -4.80 5.10 -7.96
C ILE A 24 -4.29 5.15 -6.54
N VAL A 25 -3.04 4.75 -6.33
CA VAL A 25 -2.37 4.81 -5.03
C VAL A 25 -1.04 5.54 -5.20
N ASN A 26 -0.83 6.54 -4.37
CA ASN A 26 0.38 7.35 -4.36
C ASN A 26 1.08 7.25 -3.01
N LEU A 27 2.41 7.28 -3.05
CA LEU A 27 3.24 7.18 -1.86
C LEU A 27 4.39 8.17 -1.97
N LYS A 28 4.70 8.86 -0.89
CA LYS A 28 5.89 9.72 -0.81
C LYS A 28 6.95 9.04 0.04
N THR A 29 8.20 9.09 -0.40
CA THR A 29 9.33 8.58 0.37
C THR A 29 10.51 9.54 0.26
N GLY A 30 11.53 9.31 1.08
CA GLY A 30 12.83 9.96 0.89
C GLY A 30 13.59 9.32 -0.26
N TYR A 31 14.74 9.89 -0.58
CA TYR A 31 15.60 9.39 -1.67
C TYR A 31 16.31 8.09 -1.33
N ASP A 32 16.32 7.71 -0.06
CA ASP A 32 16.96 6.48 0.39
C ASP A 32 16.16 5.22 0.00
N VAL A 33 14.91 5.38 -0.40
CA VAL A 33 14.09 4.26 -0.87
C VAL A 33 14.36 4.03 -2.35
N GLU A 34 14.87 2.85 -2.69
CA GLU A 34 15.26 2.51 -4.05
C GLU A 34 14.18 1.77 -4.83
N LYS A 35 13.39 0.95 -4.14
CA LYS A 35 12.31 0.19 -4.75
C LYS A 35 11.11 0.16 -3.82
N VAL A 36 9.92 0.12 -4.40
CA VAL A 36 8.67 0.01 -3.67
C VAL A 36 7.82 -1.07 -4.29
N PHE A 37 7.27 -1.94 -3.45
CA PHE A 37 6.27 -2.91 -3.85
C PHE A 37 5.01 -2.64 -3.06
N ILE A 38 3.86 -2.93 -3.65
CA ILE A 38 2.59 -2.88 -2.95
C ILE A 38 2.01 -4.30 -2.86
N HIS A 39 1.56 -4.64 -1.66
CA HIS A 39 0.84 -5.90 -1.40
C HIS A 39 -0.61 -5.53 -1.21
N TYR A 40 -1.51 -6.04 -2.05
CA TYR A 40 -2.91 -5.66 -1.97
C TYR A 40 -3.83 -6.85 -2.24
N GLY A 41 -5.05 -6.75 -1.72
CA GLY A 41 -6.04 -7.77 -1.90
C GLY A 41 -7.38 -7.40 -1.27
N ASP A 42 -8.29 -8.35 -1.26
CA ASP A 42 -9.60 -8.20 -0.65
C ASP A 42 -9.48 -8.34 0.86
N PRO A 43 -10.05 -7.39 1.63
CA PRO A 43 -10.06 -7.50 3.09
C PRO A 43 -10.72 -8.76 3.63
N PHE A 44 -11.57 -9.39 2.84
CA PHE A 44 -12.32 -10.56 3.26
C PHE A 44 -11.68 -11.89 2.86
N GLU A 45 -10.55 -11.86 2.15
CA GLU A 45 -9.82 -13.08 1.86
C GLU A 45 -9.07 -13.60 3.09
N ALA A 46 -8.98 -14.93 3.19
CA ALA A 46 -8.22 -15.56 4.24
C ALA A 46 -6.77 -15.09 4.22
N GLY A 47 -6.19 -14.89 5.38
CA GLY A 47 -4.81 -14.43 5.51
C GLY A 47 -4.64 -12.94 5.40
N ILE A 48 -5.64 -12.21 4.92
CA ILE A 48 -5.58 -10.75 4.80
C ILE A 48 -6.18 -10.05 6.00
N LEU A 49 -7.16 -10.64 6.63
CA LEU A 49 -7.83 -10.07 7.80
C LEU A 49 -7.04 -10.25 9.09
N GLY A 50 -5.77 -10.54 8.99
CA GLY A 50 -4.95 -10.76 10.15
C GLY A 50 -5.00 -12.21 10.59
N GLY A 51 -4.43 -12.48 11.73
CA GLY A 51 -4.27 -13.82 12.20
C GLY A 51 -3.00 -14.44 11.65
N LYS A 52 -2.90 -15.73 11.79
CA LYS A 52 -1.68 -16.48 11.50
C LYS A 52 -1.59 -17.00 10.07
N GLU A 53 -2.58 -16.68 9.25
CA GLU A 53 -2.62 -17.18 7.90
C GLU A 53 -1.69 -16.39 6.99
N LYS A 54 -1.23 -17.06 5.95
CA LYS A 54 -0.37 -16.46 4.96
C LYS A 54 -1.12 -15.37 4.19
N TRP A 55 -0.42 -14.28 3.89
CA TRP A 55 -0.94 -13.24 3.00
C TRP A 55 -1.20 -13.83 1.62
N THR A 56 -2.42 -13.68 1.12
CA THR A 56 -2.85 -14.22 -0.16
C THR A 56 -3.06 -13.18 -1.24
N GLY A 57 -2.77 -11.92 -0.94
CA GLY A 57 -2.91 -10.84 -1.91
C GLY A 57 -1.83 -10.84 -2.97
N LYS A 58 -1.94 -9.90 -3.88
CA LYS A 58 -0.96 -9.70 -4.94
C LYS A 58 0.17 -8.81 -4.47
N ARG A 59 1.36 -9.06 -5.01
CA ARG A 59 2.55 -8.23 -4.78
C ARG A 59 3.00 -7.68 -6.12
N GLU A 60 3.02 -6.36 -6.25
CA GLU A 60 3.42 -5.69 -7.49
C GLU A 60 4.45 -4.61 -7.22
N GLU A 61 5.43 -4.49 -8.11
CA GLU A 61 6.41 -3.42 -8.02
C GLU A 61 5.81 -2.11 -8.53
N ILE A 62 6.03 -1.02 -7.78
CA ILE A 62 5.65 0.31 -8.22
C ILE A 62 6.83 0.89 -8.99
N VAL A 63 6.70 0.96 -10.32
CA VAL A 63 7.81 1.40 -11.18
C VAL A 63 7.71 2.87 -11.57
N HIS A 64 6.52 3.46 -11.50
CA HIS A 64 6.33 4.87 -11.86
C HIS A 64 6.67 5.76 -10.68
N LYS A 65 7.65 6.62 -10.86
CA LYS A 65 8.07 7.54 -9.81
C LYS A 65 8.50 8.87 -10.39
N LYS A 66 8.35 9.92 -9.58
CA LYS A 66 8.77 11.28 -9.91
C LYS A 66 9.62 11.82 -8.78
N ARG A 67 10.81 12.29 -9.10
CA ARG A 67 11.68 12.94 -8.11
C ARG A 67 11.25 14.37 -7.90
N LEU A 68 10.99 14.71 -6.66
CA LEU A 68 10.71 16.08 -6.24
C LEU A 68 11.96 16.61 -5.51
N SER A 69 11.93 17.88 -5.09
CA SER A 69 13.12 18.51 -4.49
C SER A 69 13.60 17.81 -3.21
N HIS A 70 12.70 17.21 -2.44
CA HIS A 70 13.07 16.57 -1.17
C HIS A 70 12.50 15.16 -1.01
N GLN A 71 11.74 14.70 -1.97
CA GLN A 71 11.01 13.44 -1.87
C GLN A 71 10.90 12.77 -3.22
N ILE A 72 10.54 11.48 -3.20
CA ILE A 72 10.13 10.76 -4.39
C ILE A 72 8.65 10.49 -4.27
N TRP A 73 7.92 10.77 -5.33
CA TRP A 73 6.50 10.46 -5.45
C TRP A 73 6.35 9.19 -6.26
N TRP A 74 5.81 8.15 -5.64
CA TRP A 74 5.56 6.86 -6.29
C TRP A 74 4.09 6.74 -6.60
N THR A 75 3.75 6.25 -7.78
CA THR A 75 2.35 6.11 -8.18
C THR A 75 2.11 4.77 -8.85
N THR A 76 0.96 4.17 -8.57
CA THR A 76 0.57 2.92 -9.20
C THR A 76 -0.95 2.89 -9.38
N THR A 77 -1.38 2.05 -10.33
CA THR A 77 -2.78 1.80 -10.58
C THR A 77 -3.08 0.35 -10.22
N LEU A 78 -4.02 0.15 -9.33
CA LEU A 78 -4.46 -1.17 -8.91
C LEU A 78 -5.78 -1.53 -9.58
N PHE A 79 -6.02 -2.82 -9.75
CA PHE A 79 -7.25 -3.35 -10.34
C PHE A 79 -7.92 -4.29 -9.34
N PRO A 80 -8.49 -3.76 -8.25
CA PRO A 80 -9.11 -4.61 -7.24
C PRO A 80 -10.39 -5.24 -7.77
N PHE A 81 -10.61 -6.52 -7.43
CA PHE A 81 -11.83 -7.22 -7.81
C PHE A 81 -13.04 -6.79 -7.01
N TYR A 82 -12.82 -6.28 -5.80
CA TYR A 82 -13.87 -6.00 -4.85
C TYR A 82 -13.90 -4.52 -4.51
N LYS A 83 -15.02 -4.08 -3.91
CA LYS A 83 -15.22 -2.67 -3.57
C LYS A 83 -14.38 -2.19 -2.40
N ARG A 84 -13.53 -3.03 -1.87
CA ARG A 84 -12.56 -2.68 -0.83
C ARG A 84 -11.20 -3.24 -1.19
N CYS A 85 -10.19 -2.46 -0.87
CA CYS A 85 -8.81 -2.88 -1.11
C CYS A 85 -8.03 -2.72 0.17
N LYS A 86 -7.36 -3.78 0.59
CA LYS A 86 -6.48 -3.80 1.75
C LYS A 86 -5.05 -3.92 1.24
N TYR A 87 -4.16 -3.06 1.71
CA TYR A 87 -2.80 -3.05 1.20
C TYR A 87 -1.79 -2.53 2.21
N PHE A 88 -0.54 -2.85 1.96
CA PHE A 88 0.61 -2.26 2.63
C PHE A 88 1.76 -2.18 1.64
N PHE A 89 2.80 -1.43 2.00
CA PHE A 89 3.93 -1.20 1.13
C PHE A 89 5.17 -1.92 1.62
N GLU A 90 5.98 -2.36 0.67
CA GLU A 90 7.29 -2.93 0.94
C GLU A 90 8.32 -1.95 0.38
N LEU A 91 9.16 -1.40 1.25
CA LEU A 91 10.11 -0.35 0.92
C LEU A 91 11.52 -0.90 1.03
N HIS A 92 12.26 -0.81 -0.06
CA HIS A 92 13.64 -1.28 -0.13
C HIS A 92 14.59 -0.10 -0.08
N THR A 93 15.39 -0.03 0.98
CA THR A 93 16.54 0.84 1.05
C THR A 93 17.79 0.04 0.67
N LYS A 94 18.95 0.68 0.61
CA LYS A 94 20.19 0.02 0.27
C LYS A 94 20.50 -1.18 1.19
N ASP A 95 20.19 -1.03 2.46
CA ASP A 95 20.62 -2.01 3.48
C ASP A 95 19.49 -2.84 4.07
N GLN A 96 18.25 -2.48 3.84
CA GLN A 96 17.15 -3.11 4.56
C GLN A 96 15.83 -3.05 3.81
N VAL A 97 14.94 -3.97 4.14
CA VAL A 97 13.56 -3.99 3.65
C VAL A 97 12.65 -3.66 4.82
N TRP A 98 11.75 -2.70 4.59
CA TRP A 98 10.76 -2.27 5.56
C TRP A 98 9.36 -2.48 5.01
N TYR A 99 8.44 -2.86 5.88
CA TYR A 99 7.03 -2.95 5.53
C TYR A 99 6.29 -1.80 6.19
N TYR A 100 5.56 -1.03 5.40
CA TYR A 100 4.87 0.17 5.85
C TYR A 100 3.37 -0.07 5.89
N PHE A 101 2.82 0.04 7.08
CA PHE A 101 1.40 -0.12 7.37
C PHE A 101 0.82 1.20 7.87
N GLU A 102 -0.50 1.27 7.98
CA GLU A 102 -1.16 2.46 8.52
C GLU A 102 -0.66 2.80 9.92
N ASP A 103 -0.42 1.78 10.74
CA ASP A 103 0.02 1.96 12.13
C ASP A 103 1.54 2.16 12.29
N GLY A 104 2.31 1.96 11.25
CA GLY A 104 3.75 2.11 11.36
C GLY A 104 4.54 1.16 10.49
N PHE A 105 5.75 0.83 10.94
CA PHE A 105 6.71 0.07 10.16
C PHE A 105 7.10 -1.23 10.86
N LEU A 106 7.35 -2.27 10.05
CA LEU A 106 7.98 -3.51 10.51
C LEU A 106 9.19 -3.80 9.63
N THR A 107 10.22 -4.40 10.22
CA THR A 107 11.31 -4.93 9.41
C THR A 107 10.85 -6.23 8.76
N LYS A 108 11.57 -6.65 7.72
CA LYS A 108 11.30 -7.92 7.07
C LYS A 108 11.35 -9.09 8.07
N GLU A 109 12.30 -9.06 8.98
CA GLU A 109 12.47 -10.09 9.99
C GLU A 109 11.27 -10.13 10.94
N GLN A 110 10.81 -8.98 11.41
CA GLN A 110 9.64 -8.92 12.28
C GLN A 110 8.39 -9.48 11.60
N PHE A 111 8.23 -9.15 10.32
CA PHE A 111 7.08 -9.63 9.56
C PHE A 111 7.12 -11.14 9.34
N HIS A 112 8.28 -11.67 8.92
CA HIS A 112 8.39 -13.08 8.55
C HIS A 112 8.60 -14.01 9.73
N MET A 113 9.41 -13.62 10.71
CA MET A 113 9.75 -14.50 11.84
C MET A 113 8.67 -14.52 12.90
N ASP A 114 8.09 -13.37 13.20
CA ASP A 114 7.10 -13.29 14.26
C ASP A 114 5.67 -13.51 13.75
N GLY A 115 5.49 -13.61 12.44
CA GLY A 115 4.18 -13.66 11.85
C GLY A 115 3.38 -12.40 12.15
N ARG A 116 4.09 -11.33 12.50
CA ARG A 116 3.48 -10.10 12.96
C ARG A 116 2.99 -9.27 11.79
N MET A 117 1.81 -8.69 11.93
CA MET A 117 1.24 -7.80 10.93
C MET A 117 0.55 -6.66 11.64
N LEU A 118 0.88 -5.45 11.22
CA LEU A 118 0.20 -4.25 11.69
C LEU A 118 -1.07 -4.02 10.88
N GLN A 119 -1.83 -2.99 11.23
CA GLN A 119 -3.04 -2.66 10.52
C GLN A 119 -2.71 -2.14 9.11
N CYS A 120 -3.25 -2.80 8.09
CA CYS A 120 -3.08 -2.40 6.71
C CYS A 120 -3.89 -1.14 6.40
N PHE A 121 -3.51 -0.48 5.33
CA PHE A 121 -4.35 0.56 4.75
C PHE A 121 -5.57 -0.11 4.12
N ILE A 122 -6.74 0.44 4.37
CA ILE A 122 -7.99 -0.08 3.81
C ILE A 122 -8.73 1.06 3.14
N VAL A 123 -9.01 0.89 1.85
CA VAL A 123 -9.77 1.87 1.08
C VAL A 123 -11.07 1.22 0.62
N PRO A 124 -12.23 1.81 0.97
CA PRO A 124 -13.46 1.43 0.29
C PRO A 124 -13.35 1.96 -1.15
N TRP A 125 -13.27 1.04 -2.08
CA TRP A 125 -13.19 1.39 -3.48
C TRP A 125 -14.59 1.34 -4.07
N MET A 126 -15.12 2.51 -4.44
CA MET A 126 -16.46 2.61 -4.99
C MET A 126 -16.43 3.25 -6.36
N ASN A 127 -17.13 2.63 -7.28
CA ASN A 127 -17.41 3.22 -8.57
C ASN A 127 -18.18 4.53 -8.35
N PRO A 128 -17.82 5.64 -9.04
CA PRO A 128 -18.59 6.88 -8.94
C PRO A 128 -20.08 6.73 -9.18
N ALA A 129 -20.49 5.78 -10.02
CA ALA A 129 -21.91 5.50 -10.22
C ALA A 129 -22.60 4.91 -8.98
N ASP A 130 -21.86 4.22 -8.13
CA ASP A 130 -22.40 3.65 -6.90
C ASP A 130 -22.59 4.70 -5.81
N ILE A 131 -21.85 5.78 -5.86
CA ILE A 131 -21.97 6.88 -4.90
C ILE A 131 -23.31 7.58 -5.03
N ASN A 132 -23.89 7.61 -6.23
CA ASN A 132 -25.16 8.26 -6.50
C ASN A 132 -26.36 7.37 -6.23
N ARG A 133 -26.14 6.15 -5.80
CA ARG A 133 -27.19 5.24 -5.40
C ARG A 133 -27.45 5.40 -3.91
N SER A 134 -28.51 5.98 -3.62
CA SER A 134 -28.95 6.14 -2.23
C SER A 134 -29.73 4.94 -1.73
#